data_853ad25005aa2279ffccf6aec904c5c3
#
_entry.id   853ad25005aa2279ffccf6aec904c5c3
#
_cell.length_a   1.000
_cell.length_b   1.000
_cell.length_c   1.000
_cell.angle_alpha   90.00
_cell.angle_beta   90.00
_cell.angle_gamma   90.00
#
_symmetry.space_group_name_H-M   'P 1'
#
loop_
_entity.id
_entity.type
_entity.pdbx_description
1 polymer ?
#
loop_
_entity_poly.entity_id
_entity_poly.type
_entity_poly.pdbx_seq_one_letter_code
_entity_poly.pdbx_strand_id
1 'polypeptide(L)'
;LGDGLSYVAEALGSSSKLLSNWLLDPTMSMVALVVVSTWQMAGYIMIIYITGIMAIPDDVLEAASVDGAGFWQTLFKIKFPLLMPSFTICLFMTLSNCFKIFDVNLSLTGGGPNNATEMFAMNIYNEIFSQSNYGYGQAKAIVFLLVIAAITLVQVSVTKKREVEM
;
A
#
# COMPACT_ATOMS: atom_id res chain seq x y z
N LEU A 1 3.84 13.51 -20.48
CA LEU A 1 2.71 12.73 -19.94
C LEU A 1 1.36 13.47 -20.08
N GLY A 2 1.34 14.82 -19.96
CA GLY A 2 0.13 15.62 -20.13
C GLY A 2 -0.49 15.50 -21.52
N ASP A 3 0.33 15.51 -22.55
CA ASP A 3 -0.14 15.49 -23.95
C ASP A 3 -0.76 14.14 -24.35
N GLY A 4 -0.22 13.03 -23.89
CA GLY A 4 -0.77 11.70 -24.15
C GLY A 4 -2.15 11.46 -23.51
N LEU A 5 -2.35 11.97 -22.30
CA LEU A 5 -3.64 11.88 -21.60
C LEU A 5 -4.70 12.80 -22.22
N SER A 6 -4.32 13.95 -22.77
CA SER A 6 -5.25 14.84 -23.48
C SER A 6 -5.81 14.21 -24.75
N TYR A 7 -4.99 13.50 -25.54
CA TYR A 7 -5.45 12.75 -26.71
C TYR A 7 -6.43 11.62 -26.36
N VAL A 8 -6.17 10.88 -25.28
CA VAL A 8 -7.08 9.81 -24.83
C VAL A 8 -8.40 10.39 -24.30
N ALA A 9 -8.34 11.52 -23.61
CA ALA A 9 -9.53 12.20 -23.10
C ALA A 9 -10.42 12.76 -24.22
N GLU A 10 -9.80 13.31 -25.26
CA GLU A 10 -10.49 13.82 -26.45
C GLU A 10 -11.16 12.69 -27.25
N ALA A 11 -10.47 11.54 -27.37
CA ALA A 11 -10.99 10.33 -27.98
C ALA A 11 -12.18 9.70 -27.22
N LEU A 12 -12.24 9.90 -25.90
CA LEU A 12 -13.33 9.41 -25.04
C LEU A 12 -14.48 10.43 -24.88
N GLY A 13 -14.44 11.57 -25.59
CA GLY A 13 -15.51 12.58 -25.54
C GLY A 13 -15.65 13.28 -24.19
N SER A 14 -14.69 13.11 -23.30
CA SER A 14 -14.67 13.76 -21.99
C SER A 14 -14.01 15.15 -22.10
N SER A 15 -14.53 16.12 -21.34
CA SER A 15 -14.00 17.49 -21.36
C SER A 15 -12.50 17.48 -21.06
N SER A 16 -11.68 17.75 -22.05
CA SER A 16 -10.20 17.72 -22.00
C SER A 16 -9.59 18.52 -20.83
N LYS A 17 -10.30 19.52 -20.32
CA LYS A 17 -9.90 20.35 -19.18
C LYS A 17 -9.84 19.60 -17.85
N LEU A 18 -10.64 18.55 -17.64
CA LEU A 18 -10.64 17.78 -16.39
C LEU A 18 -9.39 16.89 -16.27
N LEU A 19 -8.91 16.35 -17.39
CA LEU A 19 -7.77 15.44 -17.40
C LEU A 19 -6.41 16.17 -17.60
N SER A 20 -6.40 17.32 -18.28
CA SER A 20 -5.17 18.11 -18.47
C SER A 20 -4.68 18.78 -17.18
N ASN A 21 -5.61 19.09 -16.25
CA ASN A 21 -5.29 19.77 -14.99
C ASN A 21 -5.32 18.85 -13.77
N TRP A 22 -5.48 17.54 -13.98
CA TRP A 22 -5.63 16.58 -12.87
C TRP A 22 -4.47 16.66 -11.86
N LEU A 23 -3.24 16.68 -12.34
CA LEU A 23 -2.05 16.76 -11.47
C LEU A 23 -1.79 18.18 -10.91
N LEU A 24 -2.55 19.17 -11.35
CA LEU A 24 -2.50 20.53 -10.80
C LEU A 24 -3.50 20.75 -9.66
N ASP A 25 -4.47 19.87 -9.51
CA ASP A 25 -5.40 19.89 -8.37
C ASP A 25 -4.83 19.06 -7.21
N PRO A 26 -4.71 19.62 -6.00
CA PRO A 26 -4.15 18.93 -4.83
C PRO A 26 -4.87 17.62 -4.51
N THR A 27 -6.19 17.60 -4.60
CA THR A 27 -7.00 16.42 -4.29
C THR A 27 -6.82 15.33 -5.32
N MET A 28 -6.86 15.71 -6.60
CA MET A 28 -6.71 14.75 -7.70
C MET A 28 -5.30 14.19 -7.79
N SER A 29 -4.28 14.98 -7.47
CA SER A 29 -2.88 14.52 -7.37
C SER A 29 -2.71 13.49 -6.27
N MET A 30 -3.34 13.69 -5.10
CA MET A 30 -3.32 12.72 -4.01
C MET A 30 -4.05 11.44 -4.40
N VAL A 31 -5.22 11.53 -5.03
CA VAL A 31 -5.96 10.37 -5.54
C VAL A 31 -5.12 9.59 -6.56
N ALA A 32 -4.48 10.28 -7.50
CA ALA A 32 -3.59 9.64 -8.48
C ALA A 32 -2.46 8.88 -7.80
N LEU A 33 -1.80 9.47 -6.81
CA LEU A 33 -0.74 8.83 -6.03
C LEU A 33 -1.25 7.56 -5.33
N VAL A 34 -2.41 7.62 -4.67
CA VAL A 34 -3.02 6.48 -3.98
C VAL A 34 -3.37 5.36 -4.97
N VAL A 35 -4.00 5.69 -6.11
CA VAL A 35 -4.38 4.72 -7.13
C VAL A 35 -3.16 4.00 -7.71
N VAL A 36 -2.13 4.75 -8.11
CA VAL A 36 -0.90 4.18 -8.68
C VAL A 36 -0.17 3.31 -7.65
N SER A 37 -0.02 3.78 -6.41
CA SER A 37 0.63 3.02 -5.34
C SER A 37 -0.15 1.75 -4.99
N THR A 38 -1.48 1.81 -4.95
CA THR A 38 -2.33 0.64 -4.71
C THR A 38 -2.22 -0.36 -5.85
N TRP A 39 -2.26 0.10 -7.10
CA TRP A 39 -2.11 -0.76 -8.27
C TRP A 39 -0.75 -1.48 -8.28
N GLN A 40 0.32 -0.77 -7.97
CA GLN A 40 1.67 -1.33 -7.89
C GLN A 40 1.78 -2.43 -6.82
N MET A 41 1.15 -2.22 -5.65
CA MET A 41 1.18 -3.17 -4.54
C MET A 41 0.22 -4.35 -4.72
N ALA A 42 -0.90 -4.17 -5.42
CA ALA A 42 -1.97 -5.16 -5.52
C ALA A 42 -1.49 -6.52 -6.03
N GLY A 43 -0.69 -6.54 -7.09
CA GLY A 43 -0.15 -7.77 -7.65
C GLY A 43 0.73 -8.54 -6.67
N TYR A 44 1.56 -7.84 -5.93
CA TYR A 44 2.45 -8.44 -4.95
C TYR A 44 1.69 -9.04 -3.75
N ILE A 45 0.75 -8.28 -3.22
CA ILE A 45 -0.14 -8.73 -2.13
C ILE A 45 -1.00 -9.92 -2.57
N MET A 46 -1.50 -9.90 -3.81
CA MET A 46 -2.28 -11.00 -4.37
C MET A 46 -1.49 -12.32 -4.38
N ILE A 47 -0.21 -12.30 -4.78
CA ILE A 47 0.63 -13.49 -4.79
C ILE A 47 0.79 -14.07 -3.38
N ILE A 48 1.00 -13.22 -2.36
CA ILE A 48 1.13 -13.68 -0.97
C ILE A 48 -0.16 -14.36 -0.49
N TYR A 49 -1.34 -13.80 -0.82
CA TYR A 49 -2.60 -14.44 -0.45
C TYR A 49 -2.84 -15.75 -1.21
N ILE A 50 -2.51 -15.81 -2.50
CA ILE A 50 -2.63 -17.05 -3.29
C ILE A 50 -1.75 -18.15 -2.68
N THR A 51 -0.49 -17.86 -2.37
CA THR A 51 0.40 -18.84 -1.74
C THR A 51 -0.10 -19.26 -0.36
N GLY A 52 -0.64 -18.33 0.42
CA GLY A 52 -1.26 -18.64 1.72
C GLY A 52 -2.49 -19.57 1.59
N ILE A 53 -3.33 -19.34 0.58
CA ILE A 53 -4.49 -20.20 0.32
C ILE A 53 -4.04 -21.61 -0.11
N MET A 54 -3.02 -21.70 -0.96
CA MET A 54 -2.49 -22.97 -1.44
C MET A 54 -1.74 -23.76 -0.35
N ALA A 55 -1.33 -23.11 0.73
CA ALA A 55 -0.69 -23.76 1.86
C ALA A 55 -1.68 -24.42 2.84
N ILE A 56 -2.99 -24.19 2.67
CA ILE A 56 -4.01 -24.83 3.51
C ILE A 56 -4.09 -26.31 3.13
N PRO A 57 -3.92 -27.25 4.10
CA PRO A 57 -3.99 -28.68 3.81
C PRO A 57 -5.38 -29.09 3.31
N ASP A 58 -5.42 -29.93 2.29
CA ASP A 58 -6.67 -30.44 1.71
C ASP A 58 -7.47 -31.26 2.74
N ASP A 59 -6.81 -32.00 3.62
CA ASP A 59 -7.42 -32.80 4.69
C ASP A 59 -8.35 -31.96 5.57
N VAL A 60 -7.98 -30.71 5.84
CA VAL A 60 -8.82 -29.79 6.64
C VAL A 60 -10.09 -29.38 5.89
N LEU A 61 -9.97 -29.20 4.57
CA LEU A 61 -11.11 -28.84 3.72
C LEU A 61 -12.04 -30.03 3.47
N GLU A 62 -11.47 -31.23 3.33
CA GLU A 62 -12.23 -32.46 3.21
C GLU A 62 -13.00 -32.79 4.50
N ALA A 63 -12.34 -32.68 5.66
CA ALA A 63 -12.99 -32.86 6.97
C ALA A 63 -14.18 -31.89 7.13
N ALA A 64 -13.99 -30.60 6.80
CA ALA A 64 -15.05 -29.61 6.84
C ALA A 64 -16.23 -29.97 5.92
N SER A 65 -15.95 -30.53 4.72
CA SER A 65 -16.97 -30.98 3.79
C SER A 65 -17.76 -32.17 4.32
N VAL A 66 -17.07 -33.12 4.97
CA VAL A 66 -17.71 -34.28 5.64
C VAL A 66 -18.61 -33.85 6.79
N ASP A 67 -18.20 -32.83 7.54
CA ASP A 67 -18.98 -32.21 8.63
C ASP A 67 -20.16 -31.37 8.12
N GLY A 68 -20.35 -31.26 6.78
CA GLY A 68 -21.44 -30.50 6.20
C GLY A 68 -21.29 -28.98 6.26
N ALA A 69 -20.08 -28.48 6.41
CA ALA A 69 -19.81 -27.05 6.44
C ALA A 69 -20.14 -26.41 5.09
N GLY A 70 -21.04 -25.43 5.08
CA GLY A 70 -21.34 -24.64 3.89
C GLY A 70 -20.19 -23.71 3.49
N PHE A 71 -20.23 -23.20 2.24
CA PHE A 71 -19.20 -22.30 1.68
C PHE A 71 -18.79 -21.15 2.62
N TRP A 72 -19.74 -20.44 3.18
CA TRP A 72 -19.45 -19.31 4.09
C TRP A 72 -18.86 -19.76 5.43
N GLN A 73 -19.25 -20.93 5.93
CA GLN A 73 -18.67 -21.49 7.14
C GLN A 73 -17.22 -21.90 6.93
N THR A 74 -16.92 -22.57 5.82
CA THR A 74 -15.56 -22.93 5.42
C THR A 74 -14.70 -21.68 5.21
N LEU A 75 -15.24 -20.64 4.56
CA LEU A 75 -14.49 -19.41 4.30
C LEU A 75 -14.12 -18.67 5.60
N PHE A 76 -15.11 -18.39 6.45
CA PHE A 76 -14.87 -17.53 7.62
C PHE A 76 -14.36 -18.28 8.86
N LYS A 77 -14.71 -19.56 9.03
CA LYS A 77 -14.31 -20.33 10.22
C LYS A 77 -13.03 -21.14 10.02
N ILE A 78 -12.67 -21.47 8.78
CA ILE A 78 -11.53 -22.32 8.47
C ILE A 78 -10.48 -21.57 7.66
N LYS A 79 -10.81 -21.13 6.43
CA LYS A 79 -9.82 -20.50 5.55
C LYS A 79 -9.30 -19.17 6.10
N PHE A 80 -10.17 -18.31 6.60
CA PHE A 80 -9.77 -16.99 7.08
C PHE A 80 -8.83 -17.06 8.30
N PRO A 81 -9.07 -17.86 9.35
CA PRO A 81 -8.11 -18.02 10.44
C PRO A 81 -6.77 -18.61 10.00
N LEU A 82 -6.78 -19.58 9.08
CA LEU A 82 -5.56 -20.19 8.54
C LEU A 82 -4.76 -19.24 7.64
N LEU A 83 -5.40 -18.20 7.09
CA LEU A 83 -4.75 -17.14 6.31
C LEU A 83 -4.17 -16.00 7.17
N MET A 84 -4.37 -16.03 8.49
CA MET A 84 -3.87 -14.95 9.37
C MET A 84 -2.37 -14.69 9.26
N PRO A 85 -1.48 -15.69 9.09
CA PRO A 85 -0.06 -15.43 8.86
C PRO A 85 0.20 -14.61 7.59
N SER A 86 -0.45 -14.96 6.48
CA SER A 86 -0.36 -14.20 5.22
C SER A 86 -0.91 -12.77 5.38
N PHE A 87 -2.02 -12.62 6.12
CA PHE A 87 -2.57 -11.31 6.45
C PHE A 87 -1.61 -10.44 7.26
N THR A 88 -0.93 -11.02 8.26
CA THR A 88 0.09 -10.32 9.06
C THR A 88 1.23 -9.79 8.19
N ILE A 89 1.74 -10.64 7.29
CA ILE A 89 2.81 -10.27 6.36
C ILE A 89 2.34 -9.15 5.42
N CYS A 90 1.17 -9.30 4.80
CA CYS A 90 0.61 -8.30 3.89
C CYS A 90 0.40 -6.96 4.59
N LEU A 91 -0.13 -6.97 5.81
CA LEU A 91 -0.38 -5.75 6.59
C LEU A 91 0.93 -5.06 6.97
N PHE A 92 1.94 -5.82 7.42
CA PHE A 92 3.27 -5.31 7.71
C PHE A 92 3.91 -4.66 6.47
N MET A 93 3.87 -5.34 5.32
CA MET A 93 4.44 -4.82 4.08
C MET A 93 3.71 -3.57 3.59
N THR A 94 2.38 -3.59 3.61
CA THR A 94 1.57 -2.43 3.20
C THR A 94 1.84 -1.21 4.07
N LEU A 95 1.82 -1.38 5.40
CA LEU A 95 2.14 -0.30 6.33
C LEU A 95 3.56 0.25 6.10
N SER A 96 4.56 -0.63 6.02
CA SER A 96 5.94 -0.22 5.80
C SER A 96 6.12 0.52 4.48
N ASN A 97 5.43 0.09 3.41
CA ASN A 97 5.49 0.77 2.11
C ASN A 97 4.75 2.10 2.11
N CYS A 98 3.58 2.20 2.73
CA CYS A 98 2.84 3.46 2.83
C CYS A 98 3.68 4.59 3.43
N PHE A 99 4.46 4.28 4.46
CA PHE A 99 5.36 5.28 5.06
C PHE A 99 6.55 5.63 4.16
N LYS A 100 7.04 4.71 3.36
CA LYS A 100 8.23 4.85 2.53
C LYS A 100 7.95 5.21 1.07
N ILE A 101 6.73 5.61 0.73
CA ILE A 101 6.39 6.04 -0.63
C ILE A 101 7.27 7.25 -0.99
N PHE A 102 8.23 7.05 -1.89
CA PHE A 102 9.14 8.07 -2.39
C PHE A 102 9.19 8.09 -3.91
N ASP A 103 9.52 6.96 -4.55
CA ASP A 103 9.74 6.88 -6.00
C ASP A 103 8.51 7.28 -6.81
N VAL A 104 7.33 6.76 -6.41
CA VAL A 104 6.06 7.08 -7.04
C VAL A 104 5.71 8.55 -6.83
N ASN A 105 5.92 9.05 -5.61
CA ASN A 105 5.65 10.45 -5.28
C ASN A 105 6.55 11.39 -6.07
N LEU A 106 7.86 11.10 -6.11
CA LEU A 106 8.84 11.89 -6.86
C LEU A 106 8.53 11.90 -8.37
N SER A 107 8.21 10.73 -8.93
CA SER A 107 7.99 10.58 -10.37
C SER A 107 6.65 11.13 -10.85
N LEU A 108 5.60 11.03 -10.04
CA LEU A 108 4.24 11.39 -10.43
C LEU A 108 3.94 12.87 -10.17
N THR A 109 4.24 13.35 -8.99
CA THR A 109 3.83 14.69 -8.52
C THR A 109 4.99 15.58 -8.10
N GLY A 110 6.16 15.00 -7.78
CA GLY A 110 7.26 15.76 -7.22
C GLY A 110 6.92 16.46 -5.90
N GLY A 111 5.91 15.95 -5.15
CA GLY A 111 5.38 16.59 -3.94
C GLY A 111 4.31 17.65 -4.19
N GLY A 112 4.12 18.07 -5.47
CA GLY A 112 3.16 19.10 -5.87
C GLY A 112 1.70 18.64 -5.99
N PRO A 113 0.77 19.56 -6.28
CA PRO A 113 0.95 21.00 -6.24
C PRO A 113 0.99 21.55 -4.80
N ASN A 114 1.72 22.65 -4.59
CA ASN A 114 1.82 23.34 -3.30
C ASN A 114 2.18 22.41 -2.12
N ASN A 115 3.06 21.43 -2.30
CA ASN A 115 3.44 20.39 -1.34
C ASN A 115 2.27 19.53 -0.82
N ALA A 116 1.13 19.51 -1.52
CA ALA A 116 -0.05 18.77 -1.08
C ALA A 116 0.14 17.25 -1.09
N THR A 117 1.06 16.74 -1.91
CA THR A 117 1.41 15.32 -1.98
C THR A 117 2.80 15.04 -1.39
N GLU A 118 3.41 15.99 -0.70
CA GLU A 118 4.74 15.79 -0.11
C GLU A 118 4.66 14.81 1.06
N MET A 119 5.06 13.57 0.80
CA MET A 119 5.14 12.51 1.81
C MET A 119 6.39 12.65 2.69
N PHE A 120 6.41 12.01 3.85
CA PHE A 120 7.52 12.11 4.81
C PHE A 120 8.89 11.80 4.20
N ALA A 121 8.99 10.73 3.43
CA ALA A 121 10.24 10.36 2.76
C ALA A 121 10.71 11.45 1.78
N MET A 122 9.78 12.07 1.07
CA MET A 122 10.07 13.16 0.14
C MET A 122 10.46 14.45 0.88
N ASN A 123 9.79 14.75 1.99
CA ASN A 123 10.15 15.90 2.83
C ASN A 123 11.59 15.77 3.38
N ILE A 124 11.98 14.57 3.84
CA ILE A 124 13.35 14.29 4.28
C ILE A 124 14.34 14.49 3.11
N TYR A 125 14.01 13.98 1.94
CA TYR A 125 14.83 14.13 0.74
C TYR A 125 15.02 15.61 0.36
N ASN A 126 13.94 16.38 0.32
CA ASN A 126 13.97 17.82 0.00
C ASN A 126 14.80 18.60 1.02
N GLU A 127 14.69 18.28 2.30
CA GLU A 127 15.48 18.91 3.37
C GLU A 127 16.99 18.70 3.16
N ILE A 128 17.38 17.45 2.86
CA ILE A 128 18.78 17.08 2.69
C ILE A 128 19.34 17.63 1.38
N PHE A 129 18.67 17.38 0.25
CA PHE A 129 19.24 17.62 -1.07
C PHE A 129 18.83 18.94 -1.70
N SER A 130 17.64 19.45 -1.43
CA SER A 130 17.18 20.73 -2.01
C SER A 130 17.54 21.91 -1.12
N GLN A 131 17.48 21.75 0.20
CA GLN A 131 17.77 22.82 1.16
C GLN A 131 19.18 22.74 1.76
N SER A 132 19.92 21.64 1.49
CA SER A 132 21.27 21.37 2.02
C SER A 132 21.34 21.36 3.57
N ASN A 133 20.21 21.10 4.23
CA ASN A 133 20.10 21.03 5.70
C ASN A 133 20.39 19.60 6.19
N TYR A 134 21.60 19.08 5.96
CA TYR A 134 21.97 17.69 6.24
C TYR A 134 21.68 17.24 7.68
N GLY A 135 22.03 18.07 8.67
CA GLY A 135 21.84 17.72 10.08
C GLY A 135 20.36 17.58 10.45
N TYR A 136 19.52 18.50 9.98
CA TYR A 136 18.09 18.48 10.25
C TYR A 136 17.38 17.35 9.48
N GLY A 137 17.74 17.16 8.22
CA GLY A 137 17.18 16.05 7.42
C GLY A 137 17.53 14.67 7.98
N GLN A 138 18.78 14.48 8.48
CA GLN A 138 19.17 13.25 9.15
C GLN A 138 18.42 13.03 10.46
N ALA A 139 18.23 14.08 11.27
CA ALA A 139 17.44 13.99 12.49
C ALA A 139 15.98 13.58 12.19
N LYS A 140 15.35 14.18 11.17
CA LYS A 140 14.02 13.76 10.69
C LYS A 140 14.00 12.28 10.27
N ALA A 141 15.02 11.82 9.54
CA ALA A 141 15.11 10.43 9.07
C ALA A 141 15.19 9.43 10.24
N ILE A 142 15.99 9.75 11.28
CA ILE A 142 16.11 8.90 12.47
C ILE A 142 14.80 8.83 13.23
N VAL A 143 14.16 9.98 13.51
CA VAL A 143 12.87 10.03 14.18
C VAL A 143 11.81 9.24 13.39
N PHE A 144 11.76 9.44 12.08
CA PHE A 144 10.86 8.73 11.17
C PHE A 144 11.07 7.22 11.20
N LEU A 145 12.33 6.77 11.17
CA LEU A 145 12.68 5.35 11.29
C LEU A 145 12.17 4.74 12.61
N LEU A 146 12.38 5.44 13.74
CA LEU A 146 11.93 4.96 15.05
C LEU A 146 10.41 4.88 15.13
N VAL A 147 9.70 5.85 14.56
CA VAL A 147 8.22 5.86 14.52
C VAL A 147 7.70 4.68 13.69
N ILE A 148 8.24 4.47 12.49
CA ILE A 148 7.84 3.34 11.64
C ILE A 148 8.14 2.01 12.35
N ALA A 149 9.33 1.86 12.92
CA ALA A 149 9.71 0.64 13.64
C ALA A 149 8.75 0.37 14.81
N ALA A 150 8.40 1.39 15.59
CA ALA A 150 7.45 1.24 16.68
C ALA A 150 6.06 0.80 16.19
N ILE A 151 5.53 1.47 15.16
CA ILE A 151 4.22 1.14 14.59
C ILE A 151 4.20 -0.28 14.03
N THR A 152 5.21 -0.67 13.27
CA THR A 152 5.27 -2.00 12.65
C THR A 152 5.49 -3.11 13.67
N LEU A 153 6.29 -2.88 14.71
CA LEU A 153 6.46 -3.85 15.80
C LEU A 153 5.16 -4.06 16.59
N VAL A 154 4.44 -2.98 16.90
CA VAL A 154 3.13 -3.06 17.56
C VAL A 154 2.14 -3.83 16.69
N GLN A 155 2.07 -3.51 15.40
CA GLN A 155 1.19 -4.19 14.45
C GLN A 155 1.47 -5.69 14.39
N VAL A 156 2.74 -6.10 14.21
CA VAL A 156 3.14 -7.51 14.17
C VAL A 156 2.80 -8.22 15.49
N SER A 157 3.09 -7.58 16.62
CA SER A 157 2.81 -8.15 17.94
C SER A 157 1.32 -8.38 18.18
N VAL A 158 0.47 -7.46 17.71
CA VAL A 158 -1.00 -7.57 17.84
C VAL A 158 -1.55 -8.65 16.91
N THR A 159 -1.08 -8.67 15.65
CA THR A 159 -1.62 -9.58 14.63
C THR A 159 -1.14 -11.01 14.87
N LYS A 160 0.12 -11.20 15.25
CA LYS A 160 0.68 -12.52 15.56
C LYS A 160 -0.06 -13.25 16.67
N LYS A 161 -0.62 -12.53 17.65
CA LYS A 161 -1.44 -13.16 18.72
C LYS A 161 -2.74 -13.79 18.20
N ARG A 162 -3.14 -13.50 16.98
CA ARG A 162 -4.37 -14.04 16.35
C ARG A 162 -4.06 -15.12 15.32
N GLU A 163 -2.80 -15.44 15.11
CA GLU A 163 -2.37 -16.53 14.23
C GLU A 163 -2.68 -17.87 14.89
N VAL A 164 -3.22 -18.78 14.12
CA VAL A 164 -3.40 -20.18 14.51
C VAL A 164 -2.16 -20.92 14.06
N GLU A 165 -1.42 -21.53 14.99
CA GLU A 165 -0.30 -22.42 14.67
C GLU A 165 -0.86 -23.67 14.01
N MET A 166 -0.36 -23.99 12.79
CA MET A 166 -0.66 -25.22 12.07
C MET A 166 0.30 -26.32 12.48
#